data_995d43e2de84c3a27020ec5b9138d734
#
_entry.id   995d43e2de84c3a27020ec5b9138d734
#
_cell.length_a   1.000
_cell.length_b   1.000
_cell.length_c   1.000
_cell.angle_alpha   90.00
_cell.angle_beta   90.00
_cell.angle_gamma   90.00
#
_symmetry.space_group_name_H-M   'P 1'
#
loop_
_entity.id
_entity.type
_entity.pdbx_description
1 polymer ?
#
loop_
_entity_poly.entity_id
_entity_poly.type
_entity_poly.pdbx_seq_one_letter_code
_entity_poly.pdbx_strand_id
1 'polypeptide(L)'
;RPLLNDHRLTERGQKSLDLLEIIRQRGQLTRTELSQATGFNIVTVSNYIGEFIKQGLVVERGFDISTGGRKPILVELSAKSGFAIGVDLGPMDMYKSRHSVAVMTDLRGQIVHQIVKPRTTDNFDHVLQGAGELIREILDTSPVDIKKIQGIGIGLPGILDEHAGTIRET
;
A
#
# COMPACT_ATOMS: atom_id res chain seq x y z
N ARG A 1 6.94 8.23 25.03
CA ARG A 1 5.67 7.77 24.46
C ARG A 1 6.01 6.68 23.44
N PRO A 2 5.46 5.49 23.52
CA PRO A 2 5.68 4.47 22.48
C PRO A 2 5.15 5.03 21.15
N LEU A 3 5.99 4.98 20.12
CA LEU A 3 5.67 5.45 18.76
C LEU A 3 4.68 4.54 18.03
N LEU A 4 4.43 3.36 18.57
CA LEU A 4 3.48 2.40 18.04
C LEU A 4 2.26 2.36 18.97
N ASN A 5 1.17 2.97 18.54
CA ASN A 5 -0.14 2.65 19.09
C ASN A 5 -0.46 1.21 18.66
N ASP A 6 -0.61 0.32 19.63
CA ASP A 6 -1.15 -1.04 19.42
C ASP A 6 -2.64 -0.91 19.02
N HIS A 7 -2.89 -0.45 17.80
CA HIS A 7 -4.22 -0.44 17.21
C HIS A 7 -4.56 -1.86 16.78
N ARG A 8 -4.88 -2.71 17.76
CA ARG A 8 -5.53 -3.97 17.45
C ARG A 8 -6.79 -3.66 16.66
N LEU A 9 -6.77 -4.07 15.42
CA LEU A 9 -7.93 -3.95 14.55
C LEU A 9 -9.12 -4.64 15.20
N THR A 10 -10.28 -4.01 15.13
CA THR A 10 -11.52 -4.70 15.49
C THR A 10 -11.71 -5.91 14.57
N GLU A 11 -12.48 -6.90 15.01
CA GLU A 11 -12.83 -8.07 14.17
C GLU A 11 -13.37 -7.64 12.79
N ARG A 12 -14.16 -6.57 12.76
CA ARG A 12 -14.66 -5.96 11.52
C ARG A 12 -13.53 -5.39 10.67
N GLY A 13 -12.58 -4.71 11.28
CA GLY A 13 -11.39 -4.16 10.60
C GLY A 13 -10.53 -5.28 10.01
N GLN A 14 -10.32 -6.37 10.74
CA GLN A 14 -9.56 -7.52 10.26
C GLN A 14 -10.23 -8.15 9.03
N LYS A 15 -11.54 -8.44 9.10
CA LYS A 15 -12.30 -8.99 7.96
C LYS A 15 -12.25 -8.06 6.71
N SER A 16 -12.27 -6.75 6.96
CA SER A 16 -12.12 -5.74 5.89
C SER A 16 -10.77 -5.84 5.20
N LEU A 17 -9.68 -5.92 5.99
CA LEU A 17 -8.32 -6.06 5.45
C LEU A 17 -8.13 -7.39 4.70
N ASP A 18 -8.62 -8.50 5.24
CA ASP A 18 -8.50 -9.82 4.63
C ASP A 18 -9.14 -9.83 3.23
N LEU A 19 -10.32 -9.21 3.08
CA LEU A 19 -10.99 -9.10 1.79
C LEU A 19 -10.21 -8.22 0.81
N LEU A 20 -9.76 -7.04 1.24
CA LEU A 20 -8.99 -6.13 0.39
C LEU A 20 -7.66 -6.76 -0.04
N GLU A 21 -7.00 -7.49 0.87
CA GLU A 21 -5.73 -8.15 0.58
C GLU A 21 -5.89 -9.27 -0.45
N ILE A 22 -6.95 -10.08 -0.37
CA ILE A 22 -7.23 -11.10 -1.37
C ILE A 22 -7.52 -10.47 -2.74
N ILE A 23 -8.31 -9.39 -2.78
CA ILE A 23 -8.55 -8.66 -4.04
C ILE A 23 -7.24 -8.10 -4.59
N ARG A 24 -6.37 -7.56 -3.74
CA ARG A 24 -5.06 -7.03 -4.14
C ARG A 24 -4.17 -8.12 -4.76
N GLN A 25 -4.13 -9.30 -4.13
CA GLN A 25 -3.25 -10.40 -4.56
C GLN A 25 -3.74 -11.08 -5.84
N ARG A 26 -5.05 -11.29 -5.95
CA ARG A 26 -5.63 -12.06 -7.05
C ARG A 26 -6.18 -11.20 -8.20
N GLY A 27 -6.28 -9.89 -8.01
CA GLY A 27 -6.82 -8.97 -9.00
C GLY A 27 -8.35 -9.03 -9.08
N GLN A 28 -8.88 -9.42 -10.24
CA GLN A 28 -10.31 -9.49 -10.48
C GLN A 28 -10.92 -10.77 -9.94
N LEU A 29 -11.96 -10.66 -9.12
CA LEU A 29 -12.65 -11.77 -8.48
C LEU A 29 -14.16 -11.54 -8.44
N THR A 30 -14.92 -12.62 -8.48
CA THR A 30 -16.34 -12.60 -8.15
C THR A 30 -16.55 -12.59 -6.64
N ARG A 31 -17.73 -12.17 -6.17
CA ARG A 31 -18.09 -12.26 -4.75
C ARG A 31 -18.11 -13.71 -4.25
N THR A 32 -18.45 -14.66 -5.11
CA THR A 32 -18.44 -16.10 -4.79
C THR A 32 -17.02 -16.59 -4.55
N GLU A 33 -16.06 -16.24 -5.41
CA GLU A 33 -14.65 -16.57 -5.22
C GLU A 33 -14.07 -15.95 -3.95
N LEU A 34 -14.44 -14.68 -3.64
CA LEU A 34 -14.08 -14.04 -2.38
C LEU A 34 -14.65 -14.78 -1.16
N SER A 35 -15.91 -15.21 -1.24
CA SER A 35 -16.55 -16.02 -0.19
C SER A 35 -15.80 -17.34 0.04
N GLN A 36 -15.45 -18.03 -1.03
CA GLN A 36 -14.67 -19.28 -0.96
C GLN A 36 -13.24 -19.05 -0.41
N ALA A 37 -12.59 -17.98 -0.83
CA ALA A 37 -11.21 -17.69 -0.41
C ALA A 37 -11.10 -17.26 1.05
N THR A 38 -12.11 -16.55 1.58
CA THR A 38 -12.12 -16.04 2.96
C THR A 38 -12.84 -16.96 3.95
N GLY A 39 -13.68 -17.86 3.47
CA GLY A 39 -14.62 -18.63 4.30
C GLY A 39 -15.80 -17.78 4.83
N PHE A 40 -15.91 -16.51 4.46
CA PHE A 40 -17.06 -15.66 4.86
C PHE A 40 -18.28 -16.00 4.01
N ASN A 41 -19.48 -15.93 4.62
CA ASN A 41 -20.70 -16.13 3.83
C ASN A 41 -20.88 -15.01 2.79
N ILE A 42 -21.60 -15.32 1.70
CA ILE A 42 -21.79 -14.44 0.55
C ILE A 42 -22.47 -13.11 0.90
N VAL A 43 -23.33 -13.09 1.92
CA VAL A 43 -24.02 -11.88 2.39
C VAL A 43 -23.02 -10.94 3.05
N THR A 44 -22.14 -11.49 3.91
CA THR A 44 -21.06 -10.73 4.54
C THR A 44 -20.13 -10.12 3.50
N VAL A 45 -19.64 -10.92 2.54
CA VAL A 45 -18.81 -10.44 1.44
C VAL A 45 -19.51 -9.33 0.66
N SER A 46 -20.78 -9.52 0.30
CA SER A 46 -21.55 -8.53 -0.48
C SER A 46 -21.70 -7.19 0.28
N ASN A 47 -21.89 -7.24 1.59
CA ASN A 47 -21.96 -6.03 2.42
C ASN A 47 -20.63 -5.26 2.42
N TYR A 48 -19.51 -5.94 2.66
CA TYR A 48 -18.18 -5.31 2.63
C TYR A 48 -17.86 -4.74 1.25
N ILE A 49 -18.10 -5.50 0.19
CA ILE A 49 -17.88 -5.02 -1.18
C ILE A 49 -18.74 -3.80 -1.49
N GLY A 50 -20.00 -3.78 -1.05
CA GLY A 50 -20.85 -2.60 -1.17
C GLY A 50 -20.31 -1.36 -0.44
N GLU A 51 -19.73 -1.55 0.77
CA GLU A 51 -19.06 -0.48 1.51
C GLU A 51 -17.81 -0.01 0.78
N PHE A 52 -16.96 -0.92 0.29
CA PHE A 52 -15.75 -0.58 -0.46
C PHE A 52 -16.04 0.18 -1.76
N ILE A 53 -17.11 -0.18 -2.47
CA ILE A 53 -17.56 0.54 -3.66
C ILE A 53 -17.99 1.97 -3.28
N LYS A 54 -18.77 2.15 -2.20
CA LYS A 54 -19.16 3.48 -1.72
C LYS A 54 -17.97 4.34 -1.32
N GLN A 55 -16.91 3.73 -0.77
CA GLN A 55 -15.65 4.39 -0.42
C GLN A 55 -14.74 4.60 -1.64
N GLY A 56 -15.09 4.06 -2.80
CA GLY A 56 -14.26 4.12 -4.01
C GLY A 56 -13.06 3.18 -4.01
N LEU A 57 -12.87 2.32 -2.99
CA LEU A 57 -11.74 1.40 -2.87
C LEU A 57 -11.80 0.26 -3.89
N VAL A 58 -12.99 -0.18 -4.22
CA VAL A 58 -13.27 -1.28 -5.15
C VAL A 58 -14.19 -0.79 -6.25
N VAL A 59 -14.00 -1.31 -7.46
CA VAL A 59 -14.86 -1.07 -8.62
C VAL A 59 -15.37 -2.38 -9.18
N GLU A 60 -16.57 -2.35 -9.76
CA GLU A 60 -17.10 -3.44 -10.56
C GLU A 60 -16.58 -3.36 -11.97
N ARG A 61 -16.09 -4.46 -12.51
CA ARG A 61 -15.59 -4.59 -13.87
C ARG A 61 -16.31 -5.71 -14.59
N GLY A 62 -16.90 -5.36 -15.72
CA GLY A 62 -17.40 -6.29 -16.70
C GLY A 62 -18.09 -7.54 -16.15
N PHE A 63 -18.16 -8.54 -17.00
CA PHE A 63 -18.70 -9.86 -16.67
C PHE A 63 -17.63 -10.89 -16.96
N ASP A 64 -17.50 -11.87 -16.11
CA ASP A 64 -16.70 -13.06 -16.40
C ASP A 64 -17.25 -13.80 -17.62
N ILE A 65 -16.38 -14.49 -18.37
CA ILE A 65 -16.78 -15.32 -19.52
C ILE A 65 -17.42 -16.58 -18.95
N SER A 66 -18.75 -16.59 -18.83
CA SER A 66 -19.46 -17.79 -18.38
C SER A 66 -20.11 -18.52 -19.54
N THR A 67 -20.10 -19.85 -19.47
CA THR A 67 -20.63 -20.77 -20.47
C THR A 67 -22.15 -20.98 -20.36
N GLY A 68 -22.86 -20.21 -19.53
CA GLY A 68 -24.33 -20.26 -19.39
C GLY A 68 -24.80 -19.65 -18.07
N GLY A 69 -25.92 -18.94 -18.08
CA GLY A 69 -26.52 -18.31 -16.92
C GLY A 69 -26.20 -16.81 -16.76
N ARG A 70 -26.68 -16.20 -15.67
CA ARG A 70 -26.40 -14.78 -15.35
C ARG A 70 -24.92 -14.61 -15.04
N LYS A 71 -24.25 -13.82 -15.85
CA LYS A 71 -22.82 -13.54 -15.74
C LYS A 71 -22.51 -12.87 -14.39
N PRO A 72 -21.60 -13.42 -13.58
CA PRO A 72 -21.21 -12.80 -12.32
C PRO A 72 -20.39 -11.53 -12.56
N ILE A 73 -20.55 -10.53 -11.69
CA ILE A 73 -19.83 -9.27 -11.73
C ILE A 73 -18.48 -9.47 -11.04
N LEU A 74 -17.40 -9.08 -11.71
CA LEU A 74 -16.06 -9.04 -11.15
C LEU A 74 -15.86 -7.77 -10.33
N VAL A 75 -15.11 -7.87 -9.25
CA VAL A 75 -14.66 -6.75 -8.43
C VAL A 75 -13.13 -6.68 -8.43
N GLU A 76 -12.60 -5.47 -8.44
CA GLU A 76 -11.16 -5.21 -8.35
C GLU A 76 -10.88 -3.95 -7.52
N LEU A 77 -9.65 -3.82 -7.01
CA LEU A 77 -9.22 -2.57 -6.38
C LEU A 77 -9.21 -1.43 -7.41
N SER A 78 -9.69 -0.28 -6.98
CA SER A 78 -9.68 0.93 -7.80
C SER A 78 -8.28 1.52 -7.86
N ALA A 79 -7.69 1.61 -9.05
CA ALA A 79 -6.38 2.22 -9.26
C ALA A 79 -6.34 3.74 -8.98
N LYS A 80 -7.50 4.40 -8.89
CA LYS A 80 -7.61 5.86 -8.81
C LYS A 80 -8.08 6.38 -7.46
N SER A 81 -8.38 5.50 -6.52
CA SER A 81 -8.99 5.89 -5.24
C SER A 81 -8.00 6.26 -4.16
N GLY A 82 -6.77 5.81 -4.27
CA GLY A 82 -5.72 6.13 -3.31
C GLY A 82 -4.35 5.76 -3.81
N PHE A 83 -3.34 6.40 -3.23
CA PHE A 83 -1.94 6.19 -3.53
C PHE A 83 -1.14 6.14 -2.22
N ALA A 84 -0.02 5.46 -2.26
CA ALA A 84 0.94 5.44 -1.15
C ALA A 84 2.34 5.81 -1.67
N ILE A 85 3.14 6.44 -0.82
CA ILE A 85 4.54 6.73 -1.10
C ILE A 85 5.38 5.80 -0.26
N GLY A 86 6.32 5.10 -0.90
CA GLY A 86 7.40 4.36 -0.24
C GLY A 86 8.72 5.07 -0.47
N VAL A 87 9.50 5.26 0.58
CA VAL A 87 10.87 5.79 0.49
C VAL A 87 11.81 4.74 1.04
N ASP A 88 12.78 4.33 0.23
CA ASP A 88 13.89 3.48 0.64
C ASP A 88 15.17 4.30 0.63
N LEU A 89 15.81 4.41 1.78
CA LEU A 89 17.04 5.16 1.94
C LEU A 89 18.29 4.35 1.55
N GLY A 90 18.07 3.10 1.15
CA GLY A 90 19.13 2.19 0.72
C GLY A 90 20.05 1.73 1.86
N PRO A 91 20.97 0.79 1.58
CA PRO A 91 21.89 0.28 2.57
C PRO A 91 22.88 1.36 3.04
N MET A 92 23.23 1.33 4.33
CA MET A 92 24.28 2.19 4.91
C MET A 92 25.70 1.66 4.63
N ASP A 93 25.82 0.58 3.89
CA ASP A 93 27.10 -0.05 3.54
C ASP A 93 27.84 0.71 2.45
N MET A 94 29.09 1.05 2.69
CA MET A 94 29.97 1.79 1.78
C MET A 94 30.24 1.09 0.44
N TYR A 95 30.01 -0.22 0.36
CA TYR A 95 30.34 -1.05 -0.81
C TYR A 95 29.17 -1.32 -1.75
N LYS A 96 27.95 -0.88 -1.40
CA LYS A 96 26.74 -1.09 -2.21
C LYS A 96 26.26 0.18 -2.89
N SER A 97 25.43 0.01 -3.90
CA SER A 97 24.82 1.12 -4.65
C SER A 97 24.17 2.14 -3.72
N ARG A 98 24.70 3.36 -3.72
CA ARG A 98 24.26 4.45 -2.86
C ARG A 98 23.15 5.22 -3.54
N HIS A 99 21.94 4.72 -3.50
CA HIS A 99 20.77 5.42 -4.00
C HIS A 99 19.68 5.41 -2.95
N SER A 100 18.97 6.52 -2.87
CA SER A 100 17.68 6.60 -2.18
C SER A 100 16.59 6.66 -3.23
N VAL A 101 15.50 5.96 -2.98
CA VAL A 101 14.41 5.81 -3.95
C VAL A 101 13.12 6.23 -3.29
N ALA A 102 12.32 7.04 -3.99
CA ALA A 102 10.92 7.27 -3.64
C ALA A 102 10.05 6.69 -4.75
N VAL A 103 9.04 5.93 -4.37
CA VAL A 103 8.04 5.37 -5.29
C VAL A 103 6.65 5.78 -4.83
N MET A 104 5.80 6.08 -5.79
CA MET A 104 4.37 6.24 -5.57
C MET A 104 3.64 5.09 -6.23
N THR A 105 2.79 4.40 -5.48
CA THR A 105 2.01 3.27 -5.98
C THR A 105 0.52 3.54 -5.88
N ASP A 106 -0.27 2.94 -6.78
CA ASP A 106 -1.71 2.83 -6.63
C ASP A 106 -2.06 1.74 -5.58
N LEU A 107 -3.35 1.57 -5.26
CA LEU A 107 -3.80 0.54 -4.30
C LEU A 107 -3.57 -0.90 -4.77
N ARG A 108 -3.27 -1.11 -6.05
CA ARG A 108 -2.91 -2.42 -6.60
C ARG A 108 -1.41 -2.70 -6.50
N GLY A 109 -0.63 -1.73 -5.99
CA GLY A 109 0.82 -1.82 -5.90
C GLY A 109 1.56 -1.51 -7.20
N GLN A 110 0.88 -0.95 -8.21
CA GLN A 110 1.54 -0.53 -9.45
C GLN A 110 2.24 0.81 -9.24
N ILE A 111 3.52 0.88 -9.63
CA ILE A 111 4.29 2.12 -9.55
C ILE A 111 3.73 3.10 -10.58
N VAL A 112 3.28 4.27 -10.12
CA VAL A 112 2.76 5.37 -10.95
C VAL A 112 3.75 6.51 -11.11
N HIS A 113 4.69 6.65 -10.16
CA HIS A 113 5.76 7.62 -10.22
C HIS A 113 6.96 7.15 -9.39
N GLN A 114 8.18 7.48 -9.82
CA GLN A 114 9.41 7.08 -9.13
C GLN A 114 10.48 8.14 -9.28
N ILE A 115 11.24 8.35 -8.20
CA ILE A 115 12.43 9.19 -8.18
C ILE A 115 13.57 8.37 -7.57
N VAL A 116 14.74 8.43 -8.22
CA VAL A 116 15.97 7.80 -7.74
C VAL A 116 17.04 8.88 -7.63
N LYS A 117 17.64 9.01 -6.46
CA LYS A 117 18.75 9.97 -6.24
C LYS A 117 19.99 9.28 -5.71
N PRO A 118 21.19 9.64 -6.20
CA PRO A 118 22.42 9.19 -5.58
C PRO A 118 22.50 9.74 -4.16
N ARG A 119 22.95 8.91 -3.24
CA ARG A 119 23.25 9.30 -1.87
C ARG A 119 24.75 9.59 -1.76
N THR A 120 25.09 10.78 -1.32
CA THR A 120 26.48 11.25 -1.26
C THR A 120 27.10 11.16 0.14
N THR A 121 26.29 10.83 1.16
CA THR A 121 26.72 10.77 2.55
C THR A 121 26.04 9.61 3.28
N ASP A 122 26.69 9.11 4.32
CA ASP A 122 26.15 8.12 5.27
C ASP A 122 25.82 8.77 6.63
N ASN A 123 25.97 10.11 6.74
CA ASN A 123 25.56 10.84 7.92
C ASN A 123 24.02 10.79 8.03
N PHE A 124 23.53 10.26 9.16
CA PHE A 124 22.10 9.96 9.39
C PHE A 124 21.21 11.21 9.24
N ASP A 125 21.62 12.36 9.76
CA ASP A 125 20.85 13.60 9.66
C ASP A 125 20.69 14.06 8.21
N HIS A 126 21.74 13.97 7.41
CA HIS A 126 21.70 14.30 5.99
C HIS A 126 20.87 13.28 5.20
N VAL A 127 20.90 12.00 5.59
CA VAL A 127 20.07 10.96 4.96
C VAL A 127 18.57 11.22 5.25
N LEU A 128 18.23 11.60 6.48
CA LEU A 128 16.85 11.98 6.83
C LEU A 128 16.39 13.26 6.11
N GLN A 129 17.28 14.26 6.00
CA GLN A 129 16.96 15.44 5.22
C GLN A 129 16.71 15.10 3.76
N GLY A 130 17.54 14.24 3.16
CA GLY A 130 17.38 13.74 1.80
C GLY A 130 16.05 12.99 1.60
N ALA A 131 15.60 12.22 2.60
CA ALA A 131 14.27 11.59 2.57
C ALA A 131 13.16 12.63 2.48
N GLY A 132 13.23 13.70 3.27
CA GLY A 132 12.27 14.80 3.23
C GLY A 132 12.25 15.51 1.86
N GLU A 133 13.41 15.67 1.24
CA GLU A 133 13.54 16.25 -0.11
C GLU A 133 12.93 15.33 -1.18
N LEU A 134 13.18 14.02 -1.11
CA LEU A 134 12.58 13.03 -2.00
C LEU A 134 11.05 13.02 -1.89
N ILE A 135 10.53 13.09 -0.67
CA ILE A 135 9.08 13.11 -0.44
C ILE A 135 8.47 14.38 -1.05
N ARG A 136 9.07 15.54 -0.84
CA ARG A 136 8.57 16.79 -1.46
C ARG A 136 8.60 16.69 -2.97
N GLU A 137 9.71 16.25 -3.54
CA GLU A 137 9.88 16.17 -4.99
C GLU A 137 8.89 15.20 -5.62
N ILE A 138 8.66 14.01 -5.02
CA ILE A 138 7.69 13.06 -5.57
C ILE A 138 6.26 13.59 -5.49
N LEU A 139 5.93 14.39 -4.48
CA LEU A 139 4.65 15.07 -4.36
C LEU A 139 4.50 16.16 -5.41
N ASP A 140 5.52 17.00 -5.60
CA ASP A 140 5.50 18.15 -6.50
C ASP A 140 5.49 17.73 -7.98
N THR A 141 6.15 16.63 -8.32
CA THR A 141 6.27 16.14 -9.70
C THR A 141 5.24 15.06 -10.05
N SER A 142 4.46 14.60 -9.09
CA SER A 142 3.47 13.57 -9.30
C SER A 142 2.28 14.05 -10.13
N PRO A 143 1.77 13.22 -11.05
CA PRO A 143 0.52 13.50 -11.77
C PRO A 143 -0.74 13.27 -10.92
N VAL A 144 -0.58 12.91 -9.65
CA VAL A 144 -1.66 12.49 -8.75
C VAL A 144 -2.04 13.63 -7.80
N ASP A 145 -3.34 13.79 -7.53
CA ASP A 145 -3.82 14.72 -6.50
C ASP A 145 -3.31 14.29 -5.11
N ILE A 146 -2.58 15.17 -4.44
CA ILE A 146 -2.01 14.96 -3.11
C ILE A 146 -3.06 14.52 -2.07
N LYS A 147 -4.32 14.96 -2.23
CA LYS A 147 -5.43 14.57 -1.33
C LYS A 147 -5.75 13.07 -1.41
N LYS A 148 -5.27 12.38 -2.42
CA LYS A 148 -5.43 10.93 -2.59
C LYS A 148 -4.28 10.13 -2.01
N ILE A 149 -3.24 10.76 -1.46
CA ILE A 149 -2.15 10.08 -0.78
C ILE A 149 -2.66 9.58 0.58
N GLN A 150 -2.64 8.27 0.78
CA GLN A 150 -3.15 7.61 1.98
C GLN A 150 -2.09 7.52 3.08
N GLY A 151 -0.82 7.51 2.71
CA GLY A 151 0.28 7.43 3.67
C GLY A 151 1.65 7.39 3.01
N ILE A 152 2.67 7.53 3.85
CA ILE A 152 4.08 7.47 3.49
C ILE A 152 4.73 6.42 4.37
N GLY A 153 5.41 5.44 3.77
CA GLY A 153 6.26 4.48 4.44
C GLY A 153 7.73 4.78 4.17
N ILE A 154 8.58 4.68 5.17
CA ILE A 154 10.03 4.88 5.04
C ILE A 154 10.74 3.61 5.47
N GLY A 155 11.49 3.02 4.55
CA GLY A 155 12.40 1.91 4.80
C GLY A 155 13.75 2.45 5.27
N LEU A 156 14.16 1.99 6.45
CA LEU A 156 15.46 2.33 7.05
C LEU A 156 16.28 1.07 7.20
N PRO A 157 17.58 1.09 6.87
CA PRO A 157 18.47 -0.01 7.20
C PRO A 157 18.74 -0.02 8.70
N GLY A 158 18.81 -1.21 9.31
CA GLY A 158 19.13 -1.39 10.71
C GLY A 158 18.12 -2.24 11.47
N ILE A 159 18.43 -2.50 12.74
CA ILE A 159 17.56 -3.24 13.66
C ILE A 159 16.75 -2.22 14.45
N LEU A 160 15.43 -2.26 14.30
CA LEU A 160 14.52 -1.40 15.05
C LEU A 160 14.32 -1.97 16.47
N ASP A 161 14.66 -1.20 17.49
CA ASP A 161 14.22 -1.43 18.86
C ASP A 161 12.85 -0.77 19.04
N GLU A 162 11.79 -1.57 18.93
CA GLU A 162 10.41 -1.08 19.01
C GLU A 162 10.06 -0.45 20.36
N HIS A 163 10.70 -0.90 21.44
CA HIS A 163 10.44 -0.39 22.79
C HIS A 163 11.09 0.98 23.02
N ALA A 164 12.31 1.14 22.51
CA ALA A 164 13.06 2.38 22.63
C ALA A 164 12.71 3.37 21.49
N GLY A 165 12.13 2.89 20.39
CA GLY A 165 11.89 3.68 19.17
C GLY A 165 13.20 4.13 18.53
N THR A 166 14.27 3.31 18.65
CA THR A 166 15.61 3.62 18.13
C THR A 166 16.03 2.58 17.11
N ILE A 167 16.88 2.99 16.17
CA ILE A 167 17.53 2.10 15.22
C ILE A 167 18.95 1.83 15.73
N ARG A 168 19.30 0.55 15.81
CA ARG A 168 20.68 0.13 16.10
C ARG A 168 21.38 -0.16 14.78
N GLU A 169 22.58 0.34 14.63
CA GLU A 169 23.44 -0.04 13.51
C GLU A 169 23.81 -1.53 13.64
N THR A 170 23.89 -2.19 12.46
CA THR A 170 24.42 -3.56 12.34
C THR A 170 25.89 -3.53 12.04
#